data_89db38572f45fa773f4f979b91c162bc
#
_entry.id   89db38572f45fa773f4f979b91c162bc
#
_cell.length_a   1.000
_cell.length_b   1.000
_cell.length_c   1.000
_cell.angle_alpha   90.00
_cell.angle_beta   90.00
_cell.angle_gamma   90.00
#
_symmetry.space_group_name_H-M   'P 1'
#
loop_
_entity.id
_entity.type
_entity.pdbx_description
1 polymer ?
#
loop_
_entity_poly.entity_id
_entity_poly.type
_entity_poly.pdbx_seq_one_letter_code
_entity_poly.pdbx_strand_id
1 'polypeptide(L)'
;MFTALVVSRLVVNALYAVGVRDAKFYGAAKERKVVDFLGKKKVFFIISIILILSGPVAMFIHSNAGNKALNYSLEFSGGTSTTVTFNEDMDIKTIDSEVTPVVEDVTGDKNVQPTKVVGTNQVVIKTRSLEQSEREALKDALVEKFGVDESTISTESISSTVSKEMRQD
;
A
#
# COMPACT_ATOMS: atom_id res chain seq x y z
N MET A 1 3.23 -34.36 24.50
CA MET A 1 2.98 -33.81 25.86
C MET A 1 3.76 -34.49 26.96
N PHE A 2 3.80 -35.84 27.06
CA PHE A 2 4.51 -36.59 28.09
C PHE A 2 6.02 -36.25 28.15
N THR A 3 6.69 -36.20 27.00
CA THR A 3 8.13 -35.91 26.91
C THR A 3 8.50 -34.52 27.45
N ALA A 4 7.69 -33.52 27.18
CA ALA A 4 7.93 -32.13 27.63
C ALA A 4 7.81 -32.04 29.17
N LEU A 5 6.84 -32.70 29.76
CA LEU A 5 6.65 -32.75 31.23
C LEU A 5 7.77 -33.49 31.95
N VAL A 6 8.21 -34.65 31.43
CA VAL A 6 9.27 -35.45 32.02
C VAL A 6 10.63 -34.76 31.90
N VAL A 7 10.95 -34.22 30.70
CA VAL A 7 12.22 -33.53 30.48
C VAL A 7 12.30 -32.23 31.28
N SER A 8 11.24 -31.42 31.32
CA SER A 8 11.22 -30.21 32.14
C SER A 8 11.42 -30.50 33.62
N ARG A 9 10.79 -31.54 34.14
CA ARG A 9 10.91 -31.93 35.53
C ARG A 9 12.32 -32.47 35.88
N LEU A 10 12.92 -33.22 34.94
CA LEU A 10 14.31 -33.71 35.09
C LEU A 10 15.31 -32.55 35.10
N VAL A 11 15.16 -31.60 34.19
CA VAL A 11 16.03 -30.41 34.10
C VAL A 11 15.91 -29.55 35.37
N VAL A 12 14.69 -29.27 35.83
CA VAL A 12 14.48 -28.50 37.06
C VAL A 12 15.08 -29.22 38.29
N ASN A 13 14.90 -30.54 38.42
CA ASN A 13 15.49 -31.31 39.52
C ASN A 13 17.02 -31.33 39.45
N ALA A 14 17.59 -31.44 38.24
CA ALA A 14 19.04 -31.38 38.06
C ALA A 14 19.61 -30.01 38.46
N LEU A 15 18.96 -28.93 38.06
CA LEU A 15 19.36 -27.55 38.43
C LEU A 15 19.25 -27.31 39.93
N TYR A 16 18.21 -27.85 40.57
CA TYR A 16 18.05 -27.77 42.01
C TYR A 16 19.14 -28.56 42.76
N ALA A 17 19.53 -29.72 42.25
CA ALA A 17 20.63 -30.55 42.81
C ALA A 17 22.00 -29.87 42.66
N VAL A 18 22.22 -29.11 41.59
CA VAL A 18 23.47 -28.34 41.35
C VAL A 18 23.54 -27.05 42.19
N GLY A 19 22.47 -26.73 42.94
CA GLY A 19 22.48 -25.60 43.89
C GLY A 19 21.79 -24.31 43.37
N VAL A 20 21.15 -24.37 42.23
CA VAL A 20 20.33 -23.25 41.69
C VAL A 20 18.98 -23.28 42.42
N ARG A 21 18.92 -22.72 43.64
CA ARG A 21 17.74 -22.77 44.50
C ARG A 21 17.00 -21.44 44.63
N ASP A 22 17.64 -20.34 44.24
CA ASP A 22 17.05 -19.01 44.35
C ASP A 22 15.92 -18.82 43.34
N ALA A 23 14.77 -18.35 43.82
CA ALA A 23 13.61 -17.97 42.99
C ALA A 23 13.96 -16.98 41.86
N LYS A 24 15.05 -16.24 42.00
CA LYS A 24 15.62 -15.33 41.02
C LYS A 24 15.98 -16.01 39.68
N PHE A 25 16.38 -17.29 39.73
CA PHE A 25 16.77 -18.06 38.53
C PHE A 25 15.58 -18.72 37.84
N TYR A 26 14.45 -18.87 38.53
CA TYR A 26 13.25 -19.50 38.02
C TYR A 26 12.21 -18.48 37.48
N GLY A 27 12.65 -17.25 37.21
CA GLY A 27 11.78 -16.24 36.65
C GLY A 27 10.64 -15.85 37.58
N ALA A 28 10.98 -15.30 38.78
CA ALA A 28 9.99 -14.66 39.62
C ALA A 28 9.15 -13.70 38.76
N ALA A 29 7.88 -14.06 38.54
CA ALA A 29 6.98 -13.24 37.75
C ALA A 29 6.86 -11.88 38.43
N LYS A 30 7.49 -10.86 37.84
CA LYS A 30 7.35 -9.50 38.34
C LYS A 30 5.86 -9.16 38.29
N GLU A 31 5.28 -8.91 39.45
CA GLU A 31 3.87 -8.51 39.51
C GLU A 31 3.63 -7.34 38.55
N ARG A 32 2.92 -7.62 37.45
CA ARG A 32 2.54 -6.57 36.49
C ARG A 32 1.48 -5.73 37.16
N LYS A 33 1.71 -4.42 37.22
CA LYS A 33 0.67 -3.49 37.69
C LYS A 33 -0.59 -3.72 36.86
N VAL A 34 -1.65 -4.13 37.54
CA VAL A 34 -2.96 -4.29 36.89
C VAL A 34 -3.43 -2.91 36.45
N VAL A 35 -3.62 -2.74 35.16
CA VAL A 35 -4.16 -1.49 34.61
C VAL A 35 -5.67 -1.50 34.88
N ASP A 36 -6.15 -0.54 35.67
CA ASP A 36 -7.58 -0.37 35.90
C ASP A 36 -8.26 0.23 34.66
N PHE A 37 -8.70 -0.65 33.76
CA PHE A 37 -9.41 -0.29 32.53
C PHE A 37 -10.83 0.22 32.84
N LEU A 38 -11.47 -0.32 33.86
CA LEU A 38 -12.84 0.07 34.23
C LEU A 38 -12.90 1.46 34.83
N GLY A 39 -11.98 1.82 35.71
CA GLY A 39 -11.88 3.16 36.28
C GLY A 39 -11.54 4.23 35.24
N LYS A 40 -10.74 3.86 34.23
CA LYS A 40 -10.29 4.76 33.15
C LYS A 40 -11.09 4.64 31.85
N LYS A 41 -12.26 4.01 31.89
CA LYS A 41 -13.10 3.78 30.68
C LYS A 41 -13.33 5.04 29.84
N LYS A 42 -13.55 6.19 30.44
CA LYS A 42 -13.78 7.48 29.74
C LYS A 42 -12.55 7.87 28.89
N VAL A 43 -11.33 7.67 29.43
CA VAL A 43 -10.09 7.99 28.72
C VAL A 43 -9.91 7.08 27.52
N PHE A 44 -10.12 5.79 27.66
CA PHE A 44 -10.04 4.84 26.57
C PHE A 44 -11.10 5.10 25.49
N PHE A 45 -12.32 5.50 25.91
CA PHE A 45 -13.39 5.87 24.97
C PHE A 45 -13.01 7.10 24.15
N ILE A 46 -12.45 8.13 24.77
CA ILE A 46 -12.00 9.36 24.08
C ILE A 46 -10.88 9.01 23.08
N ILE A 47 -9.89 8.23 23.48
CA ILE A 47 -8.79 7.79 22.61
C ILE A 47 -9.35 7.01 21.42
N SER A 48 -10.29 6.10 21.65
CA SER A 48 -10.93 5.32 20.58
C SER A 48 -11.68 6.22 19.60
N ILE A 49 -12.43 7.18 20.08
CA ILE A 49 -13.17 8.15 19.24
C ILE A 49 -12.18 8.97 18.39
N ILE A 50 -11.09 9.46 18.98
CA ILE A 50 -10.06 10.21 18.26
C ILE A 50 -9.45 9.35 17.15
N LEU A 51 -9.12 8.07 17.43
CA LEU A 51 -8.60 7.15 16.44
C LEU A 51 -9.59 6.88 15.29
N ILE A 52 -10.87 6.67 15.61
CA ILE A 52 -11.90 6.45 14.61
C ILE A 52 -12.10 7.70 13.73
N LEU A 53 -12.10 8.88 14.32
CA LEU A 53 -12.29 10.13 13.58
C LEU A 53 -11.07 10.54 12.78
N SER A 54 -9.87 10.11 13.15
CA SER A 54 -8.63 10.44 12.44
C SER A 54 -8.64 10.00 10.98
N GLY A 55 -9.24 8.85 10.67
CA GLY A 55 -9.37 8.34 9.30
C GLY A 55 -10.20 9.26 8.39
N PRO A 56 -11.47 9.51 8.70
CA PRO A 56 -12.31 10.45 7.93
C PRO A 56 -11.73 11.86 7.83
N VAL A 57 -11.12 12.37 8.91
CA VAL A 57 -10.46 13.69 8.88
C VAL A 57 -9.27 13.70 7.92
N ALA A 58 -8.42 12.68 7.94
CA ALA A 58 -7.30 12.55 7.00
C ALA A 58 -7.80 12.46 5.56
N MET A 59 -8.87 11.69 5.30
CA MET A 59 -9.49 11.61 3.96
C MET A 59 -10.02 12.98 3.51
N PHE A 60 -10.65 13.72 4.38
CA PHE A 60 -11.20 15.05 4.06
C PHE A 60 -10.09 16.06 3.76
N ILE A 61 -9.01 16.06 4.53
CA ILE A 61 -7.84 16.92 4.30
C ILE A 61 -7.17 16.55 2.96
N HIS A 62 -7.02 15.26 2.69
CA HIS A 62 -6.40 14.78 1.45
C HIS A 62 -7.23 15.12 0.21
N SER A 63 -8.54 15.01 0.32
CA SER A 63 -9.49 15.40 -0.74
C SER A 63 -9.46 16.90 -1.03
N ASN A 64 -9.37 17.75 0.00
CA ASN A 64 -9.26 19.21 -0.17
C ASN A 64 -7.90 19.66 -0.77
N ALA A 65 -6.87 18.86 -0.61
CA ALA A 65 -5.55 19.10 -1.23
C ALA A 65 -5.51 18.79 -2.74
N GLY A 66 -6.66 18.44 -3.35
CA GLY A 66 -6.76 18.13 -4.77
C GLY A 66 -6.42 16.69 -5.13
N ASN A 67 -6.14 15.86 -4.13
CA ASN A 67 -5.86 14.43 -4.30
C ASN A 67 -7.14 13.61 -4.12
N LYS A 68 -7.21 12.44 -4.76
CA LYS A 68 -8.33 11.50 -4.53
C LYS A 68 -8.25 10.98 -3.08
N ALA A 69 -9.35 11.04 -2.34
CA ALA A 69 -9.41 10.57 -0.94
C ALA A 69 -9.05 9.08 -0.80
N LEU A 70 -9.33 8.27 -1.82
CA LEU A 70 -9.00 6.85 -1.91
C LEU A 70 -8.49 6.52 -3.31
N ASN A 71 -7.43 5.72 -3.39
CA ASN A 71 -6.93 5.16 -4.64
C ASN A 71 -7.77 3.92 -4.99
N TYR A 72 -8.84 4.17 -5.72
CA TYR A 72 -9.62 3.07 -6.29
C TYR A 72 -8.87 2.43 -7.46
N SER A 73 -9.01 1.12 -7.60
CA SER A 73 -8.57 0.42 -8.81
C SER A 73 -9.29 1.01 -10.04
N LEU A 74 -8.66 0.88 -11.21
CA LEU A 74 -9.18 1.40 -12.47
C LEU A 74 -10.59 0.85 -12.79
N GLU A 75 -10.84 -0.39 -12.39
CA GLU A 75 -12.13 -1.07 -12.55
C GLU A 75 -13.27 -0.33 -11.84
N PHE A 76 -12.98 0.29 -10.70
CA PHE A 76 -13.97 1.04 -9.92
C PHE A 76 -14.00 2.54 -10.25
N SER A 77 -12.92 3.11 -10.73
CA SER A 77 -12.83 4.55 -11.05
C SER A 77 -13.19 4.85 -12.49
N GLY A 78 -13.02 3.86 -13.37
CA GLY A 78 -12.86 4.08 -14.80
C GLY A 78 -11.53 4.78 -15.10
N GLY A 79 -11.05 4.68 -16.32
CA GLY A 79 -9.81 5.33 -16.72
C GLY A 79 -9.08 4.56 -17.80
N THR A 80 -7.86 5.00 -18.08
CA THR A 80 -6.98 4.38 -19.07
C THR A 80 -5.74 3.85 -18.37
N SER A 81 -5.37 2.60 -18.68
CA SER A 81 -4.13 1.96 -18.27
C SER A 81 -3.24 1.82 -19.48
N THR A 82 -2.08 2.44 -19.47
CA THR A 82 -1.08 2.31 -20.51
C THR A 82 0.11 1.54 -19.96
N THR A 83 0.37 0.36 -20.52
CA THR A 83 1.53 -0.46 -20.18
C THR A 83 2.62 -0.20 -21.19
N VAL A 84 3.80 0.17 -20.74
CA VAL A 84 4.96 0.50 -21.56
C VAL A 84 6.13 -0.37 -21.13
N THR A 85 6.85 -0.94 -22.09
CA THR A 85 8.11 -1.65 -21.82
C THR A 85 9.27 -0.74 -22.21
N PHE A 86 10.04 -0.30 -21.22
CA PHE A 86 11.22 0.54 -21.46
C PHE A 86 12.43 -0.29 -21.87
N ASN A 87 13.38 0.34 -22.56
CA ASN A 87 14.62 -0.32 -22.99
C ASN A 87 15.53 -0.68 -21.81
N GLU A 88 15.44 0.08 -20.72
CA GLU A 88 16.22 -0.14 -19.50
C GLU A 88 15.30 -0.28 -18.29
N ASP A 89 15.82 -0.93 -17.25
CA ASP A 89 15.09 -1.06 -15.98
C ASP A 89 15.16 0.26 -15.20
N MET A 90 14.04 1.00 -15.19
CA MET A 90 13.92 2.28 -14.51
C MET A 90 13.50 2.10 -13.05
N ASP A 91 14.17 2.81 -12.13
CA ASP A 91 13.73 2.87 -10.73
C ASP A 91 12.44 3.72 -10.62
N ILE A 92 11.63 3.42 -9.60
CA ILE A 92 10.35 4.13 -9.37
C ILE A 92 10.54 5.66 -9.24
N LYS A 93 11.66 6.10 -8.66
CA LYS A 93 11.98 7.53 -8.54
C LYS A 93 12.24 8.19 -9.88
N THR A 94 12.90 7.48 -10.80
CA THR A 94 13.15 7.95 -12.16
C THR A 94 11.84 8.01 -12.95
N ILE A 95 10.98 7.02 -12.79
CA ILE A 95 9.64 7.01 -13.38
C ILE A 95 8.83 8.22 -12.91
N ASP A 96 8.82 8.49 -11.59
CA ASP A 96 8.11 9.64 -11.03
C ASP A 96 8.67 10.99 -11.47
N SER A 97 10.00 11.10 -11.68
CA SER A 97 10.64 12.37 -12.05
C SER A 97 10.68 12.64 -13.56
N GLU A 98 10.70 11.61 -14.39
CA GLU A 98 10.87 11.76 -15.83
C GLU A 98 9.63 11.37 -16.63
N VAL A 99 8.98 10.26 -16.29
CA VAL A 99 7.82 9.76 -17.05
C VAL A 99 6.55 10.46 -16.63
N THR A 100 6.32 10.61 -15.33
CA THR A 100 5.08 11.23 -14.82
C THR A 100 4.83 12.64 -15.35
N PRO A 101 5.81 13.57 -15.37
CA PRO A 101 5.58 14.91 -15.90
C PRO A 101 5.22 14.93 -17.41
N VAL A 102 5.78 14.00 -18.17
CA VAL A 102 5.46 13.86 -19.61
C VAL A 102 4.02 13.42 -19.80
N VAL A 103 3.58 12.46 -19.01
CA VAL A 103 2.20 11.98 -19.06
C VAL A 103 1.22 13.03 -18.57
N GLU A 104 1.55 13.78 -17.51
CA GLU A 104 0.74 14.88 -17.00
C GLU A 104 0.58 16.01 -18.04
N ASP A 105 1.65 16.35 -18.75
CA ASP A 105 1.66 17.39 -19.76
C ASP A 105 0.76 17.01 -20.97
N VAL A 106 0.86 15.79 -21.44
CA VAL A 106 0.09 15.30 -22.59
C VAL A 106 -1.37 15.05 -22.24
N THR A 107 -1.64 14.47 -21.08
CA THR A 107 -3.01 14.06 -20.70
C THR A 107 -3.76 15.11 -19.90
N GLY A 108 -3.07 16.11 -19.35
CA GLY A 108 -3.64 17.08 -18.41
C GLY A 108 -4.10 16.46 -17.07
N ASP A 109 -3.77 15.19 -16.81
CA ASP A 109 -4.14 14.51 -15.58
C ASP A 109 -3.05 14.66 -14.52
N LYS A 110 -3.32 15.40 -13.46
CA LYS A 110 -2.42 15.60 -12.32
C LYS A 110 -2.39 14.42 -11.34
N ASN A 111 -3.19 13.38 -11.56
CA ASN A 111 -3.29 12.20 -10.71
C ASN A 111 -2.79 10.94 -11.43
N VAL A 112 -1.74 11.08 -12.20
CA VAL A 112 -1.06 9.95 -12.87
C VAL A 112 -0.50 9.00 -11.82
N GLN A 113 -0.74 7.70 -11.99
CA GLN A 113 -0.26 6.66 -11.07
C GLN A 113 0.61 5.66 -11.83
N PRO A 114 1.92 5.88 -11.87
CA PRO A 114 2.83 4.90 -12.42
C PRO A 114 3.03 3.74 -11.45
N THR A 115 3.09 2.54 -11.97
CA THR A 115 3.36 1.32 -11.21
C THR A 115 4.38 0.48 -11.96
N LYS A 116 5.52 0.22 -11.34
CA LYS A 116 6.53 -0.66 -11.92
C LYS A 116 6.15 -2.13 -11.71
N VAL A 117 6.30 -2.94 -12.75
CA VAL A 117 6.15 -4.39 -12.65
C VAL A 117 7.48 -4.98 -12.22
N VAL A 118 7.51 -5.59 -11.04
CA VAL A 118 8.75 -6.15 -10.45
C VAL A 118 9.34 -7.25 -11.32
N GLY A 119 10.65 -7.17 -11.58
CA GLY A 119 11.37 -8.17 -12.38
C GLY A 119 11.25 -7.98 -13.90
N THR A 120 10.68 -6.87 -14.34
CA THR A 120 10.55 -6.51 -15.75
C THR A 120 10.85 -5.03 -15.96
N ASN A 121 11.06 -4.62 -17.23
CA ASN A 121 11.20 -3.23 -17.62
C ASN A 121 9.84 -2.57 -17.91
N GLN A 122 8.74 -3.18 -17.43
CA GLN A 122 7.40 -2.71 -17.68
C GLN A 122 6.93 -1.74 -16.61
N VAL A 123 6.29 -0.68 -17.07
CA VAL A 123 5.62 0.32 -16.24
C VAL A 123 4.17 0.43 -16.69
N VAL A 124 3.27 0.29 -15.74
CA VAL A 124 1.82 0.49 -15.94
C VAL A 124 1.47 1.89 -15.46
N ILE A 125 1.02 2.73 -16.38
CA ILE A 125 0.66 4.12 -16.12
C ILE A 125 -0.87 4.23 -16.13
N LYS A 126 -1.45 4.57 -15.00
CA LYS A 126 -2.89 4.75 -14.85
C LYS A 126 -3.22 6.24 -14.88
N THR A 127 -4.18 6.59 -15.74
CA THR A 127 -4.65 7.97 -15.94
C THR A 127 -6.18 8.03 -15.91
N ARG A 128 -6.75 9.23 -15.97
CA ARG A 128 -8.17 9.40 -16.26
C ARG A 128 -8.56 8.70 -17.55
N SER A 129 -9.84 8.60 -17.84
CA SER A 129 -10.28 8.14 -19.16
C SER A 129 -9.78 9.07 -20.25
N LEU A 130 -8.99 8.53 -21.17
CA LEU A 130 -8.40 9.25 -22.30
C LEU A 130 -9.21 8.96 -23.56
N GLU A 131 -9.43 9.99 -24.37
CA GLU A 131 -9.97 9.83 -25.71
C GLU A 131 -8.92 9.24 -26.67
N GLN A 132 -9.34 8.81 -27.84
CA GLN A 132 -8.44 8.15 -28.79
C GLN A 132 -7.27 9.05 -29.19
N SER A 133 -7.55 10.32 -29.49
CA SER A 133 -6.52 11.31 -29.82
C SER A 133 -5.50 11.53 -28.71
N GLU A 134 -5.95 11.55 -27.46
CA GLU A 134 -5.06 11.69 -26.29
C GLU A 134 -4.19 10.44 -26.09
N ARG A 135 -4.73 9.27 -26.36
CA ARG A 135 -3.97 8.01 -26.29
C ARG A 135 -2.90 7.92 -27.37
N GLU A 136 -3.21 8.38 -28.58
CA GLU A 136 -2.23 8.46 -29.67
C GLU A 136 -1.14 9.48 -29.34
N ALA A 137 -1.51 10.68 -28.89
CA ALA A 137 -0.54 11.70 -28.46
C ALA A 137 0.35 11.21 -27.30
N LEU A 138 -0.20 10.44 -26.37
CA LEU A 138 0.58 9.85 -25.28
C LEU A 138 1.58 8.80 -25.78
N LYS A 139 1.17 7.95 -26.72
CA LYS A 139 2.08 6.99 -27.36
C LYS A 139 3.22 7.69 -28.07
N ASP A 140 2.90 8.68 -28.90
CA ASP A 140 3.89 9.44 -29.67
C ASP A 140 4.90 10.13 -28.74
N ALA A 141 4.44 10.75 -27.66
CA ALA A 141 5.30 11.40 -26.68
C ALA A 141 6.23 10.40 -25.95
N LEU A 142 5.73 9.20 -25.63
CA LEU A 142 6.54 8.16 -25.00
C LEU A 142 7.59 7.60 -25.96
N VAL A 143 7.24 7.39 -27.22
CA VAL A 143 8.18 6.96 -28.27
C VAL A 143 9.25 8.03 -28.50
N GLU A 144 8.85 9.31 -28.63
CA GLU A 144 9.78 10.41 -28.93
C GLU A 144 10.75 10.68 -27.78
N LYS A 145 10.26 10.70 -26.52
CA LYS A 145 11.08 11.06 -25.37
C LYS A 145 11.93 9.92 -24.82
N PHE A 146 11.40 8.69 -24.86
CA PHE A 146 12.07 7.54 -24.23
C PHE A 146 12.57 6.50 -25.23
N GLY A 147 12.33 6.68 -26.53
CA GLY A 147 12.78 5.78 -27.57
C GLY A 147 12.21 4.36 -27.44
N VAL A 148 11.03 4.22 -26.82
CA VAL A 148 10.37 2.92 -26.66
C VAL A 148 9.74 2.48 -27.99
N ASP A 149 9.69 1.17 -28.22
CA ASP A 149 9.04 0.64 -29.42
C ASP A 149 7.51 0.77 -29.26
N GLU A 150 6.85 1.37 -30.25
CA GLU A 150 5.41 1.55 -30.27
C GLU A 150 4.64 0.23 -30.07
N SER A 151 5.19 -0.87 -30.60
CA SER A 151 4.62 -2.22 -30.46
C SER A 151 4.59 -2.72 -29.01
N THR A 152 5.42 -2.14 -28.14
CA THR A 152 5.49 -2.49 -26.71
C THR A 152 4.53 -1.70 -25.84
N ILE A 153 3.83 -0.73 -26.43
CA ILE A 153 2.85 0.11 -25.73
C ILE A 153 1.46 -0.50 -25.90
N SER A 154 0.88 -0.97 -24.81
CA SER A 154 -0.49 -1.49 -24.75
C SER A 154 -1.36 -0.54 -23.94
N THR A 155 -2.52 -0.19 -24.47
CA THR A 155 -3.47 0.70 -23.79
C THR A 155 -4.82 0.03 -23.63
N GLU A 156 -5.28 -0.03 -22.40
CA GLU A 156 -6.59 -0.56 -22.01
C GLU A 156 -7.43 0.59 -21.40
N SER A 157 -8.69 0.71 -21.81
CA SER A 157 -9.60 1.73 -21.29
C SER A 157 -10.84 1.09 -20.68
N ILE A 158 -11.15 1.47 -19.45
CA ILE A 158 -12.34 1.02 -18.72
C ILE A 158 -13.31 2.20 -18.66
N SER A 159 -14.50 2.00 -19.22
CA SER A 159 -15.55 3.02 -19.24
C SER A 159 -16.04 3.33 -17.82
N SER A 160 -16.28 4.61 -17.54
CA SER A 160 -16.89 5.06 -16.29
C SER A 160 -18.30 4.50 -16.05
N THR A 161 -18.98 4.06 -17.10
CA THR A 161 -20.31 3.41 -17.00
C THR A 161 -20.21 2.05 -16.36
N VAL A 162 -19.27 1.20 -16.82
CA VAL A 162 -18.99 -0.12 -16.24
C VAL A 162 -18.55 0.01 -14.79
N SER A 163 -17.72 1.01 -14.50
CA SER A 163 -17.26 1.29 -13.14
C SER A 163 -18.36 1.74 -12.18
N LYS A 164 -19.41 2.40 -12.70
CA LYS A 164 -20.59 2.80 -11.90
C LYS A 164 -21.49 1.60 -11.60
N GLU A 165 -21.70 0.72 -12.56
CA GLU A 165 -22.48 -0.51 -12.37
C GLU A 165 -21.85 -1.41 -11.33
N MET A 166 -20.52 -1.61 -11.39
CA MET A 166 -19.78 -2.41 -10.39
C MET A 166 -19.82 -1.82 -8.95
N ARG A 167 -20.17 -0.56 -8.79
CA ARG A 167 -20.29 0.07 -7.46
C ARG A 167 -21.69 -0.02 -6.87
N GLN A 168 -22.69 -0.36 -7.66
CA GLN A 168 -24.11 -0.40 -7.26
C GLN A 168 -24.59 -1.80 -6.85
N ASP A 169 -23.82 -2.85 -7.15
CA ASP A 169 -24.04 -4.22 -6.73
C ASP A 169 -23.23 -4.53 -5.44
#